data_f44718b14ed8550ac8233d7b6849b0de
#
_entry.id   f44718b14ed8550ac8233d7b6849b0de
#
_cell.length_a   1.000
_cell.length_b   1.000
_cell.length_c   1.000
_cell.angle_alpha   90.00
_cell.angle_beta   90.00
_cell.angle_gamma   90.00
#
_symmetry.space_group_name_H-M   'P 1'
#
loop_
_entity.id
_entity.type
_entity.pdbx_description
1 polymer ?
#
loop_
_entity_poly.entity_id
_entity_poly.type
_entity_poly.pdbx_seq_one_letter_code
_entity_poly.pdbx_strand_id
1 'polypeptide(L)'
;MKAVVFAYHDMGCTGIQALLDAGYDIAAIFTHPDNPGENHFFGSVARLAAEQGIPVWAPEDVNHPLWIERIREMKPDVLFSFYYRNLLGDEILNLAPKGAFNLHGSLLPKYRGRAPLNWVLVNGESETGVTLHRMVNRADAGDIVAQQAVAIGADDAALTLHRKLCAAATELLSRALPAILAGTTDERPQDHSQATYVGRRTPEDGRLDWELPAQTLHNLVRAVSDPWPGAFGYAGANKFIVWKSRVRHDLPAAKPGTVLSIAPLIVACQDGALEIVTGQTERGVYMQGAQLAQALGLVSGAVISSKPVVAIKRRTRVLILGVNGFIGNHLT
;
A
#
# COMPACT_ATOMS: atom_id res chain seq x y z
N MET A 1 5.38 -18.79 27.47
CA MET A 1 6.47 -18.43 26.54
C MET A 1 6.50 -16.93 26.45
N LYS A 2 7.65 -16.33 26.77
CA LYS A 2 7.84 -14.87 26.77
C LYS A 2 8.12 -14.38 25.37
N ALA A 3 7.32 -13.43 24.88
CA ALA A 3 7.45 -12.85 23.54
C ALA A 3 7.83 -11.37 23.59
N VAL A 4 8.64 -10.93 22.63
CA VAL A 4 8.77 -9.52 22.24
C VAL A 4 8.19 -9.36 20.86
N VAL A 5 7.36 -8.32 20.65
CA VAL A 5 6.52 -8.15 19.46
C VAL A 5 6.89 -6.86 18.75
N PHE A 6 7.06 -6.93 17.45
CA PHE A 6 7.24 -5.79 16.54
C PHE A 6 5.96 -5.66 15.70
N ALA A 7 5.19 -4.62 15.90
CA ALA A 7 3.84 -4.57 15.34
C ALA A 7 3.41 -3.16 14.90
N TYR A 8 2.64 -3.09 13.84
CA TYR A 8 2.03 -1.85 13.37
C TYR A 8 0.73 -2.13 12.62
N HIS A 9 -0.20 -1.15 12.59
CA HIS A 9 -1.44 -1.23 11.84
C HIS A 9 -2.43 -2.28 12.38
N ASP A 10 -3.57 -2.51 11.70
CA ASP A 10 -4.57 -3.52 12.07
C ASP A 10 -3.98 -4.93 12.15
N MET A 11 -3.09 -5.28 11.23
CA MET A 11 -2.42 -6.58 11.23
C MET A 11 -1.56 -6.75 12.50
N GLY A 12 -0.93 -5.66 12.97
CA GLY A 12 -0.24 -5.64 14.24
C GLY A 12 -1.18 -5.88 15.42
N CYS A 13 -2.32 -5.21 15.45
CA CYS A 13 -3.35 -5.42 16.48
C CYS A 13 -3.88 -6.86 16.45
N THR A 14 -4.16 -7.40 15.26
CA THR A 14 -4.59 -8.79 15.05
C THR A 14 -3.57 -9.78 15.60
N GLY A 15 -2.28 -9.58 15.30
CA GLY A 15 -1.21 -10.44 15.79
C GLY A 15 -1.04 -10.41 17.30
N ILE A 16 -1.09 -9.21 17.91
CA ILE A 16 -1.01 -9.03 19.36
C ILE A 16 -2.18 -9.74 20.05
N GLN A 17 -3.41 -9.53 19.57
CA GLN A 17 -4.58 -10.16 20.14
C GLN A 17 -4.48 -11.70 20.04
N ALA A 18 -4.07 -12.23 18.91
CA ALA A 18 -3.88 -13.67 18.72
C ALA A 18 -2.82 -14.27 19.67
N LEU A 19 -1.73 -13.53 19.96
CA LEU A 19 -0.72 -13.95 20.94
C LEU A 19 -1.30 -13.99 22.37
N LEU A 20 -2.09 -12.98 22.75
CA LEU A 20 -2.75 -12.94 24.06
C LEU A 20 -3.74 -14.10 24.21
N ASP A 21 -4.57 -14.33 23.19
CA ASP A 21 -5.55 -15.43 23.18
C ASP A 21 -4.88 -16.80 23.24
N ALA A 22 -3.68 -16.95 22.66
CA ALA A 22 -2.87 -18.17 22.72
C ALA A 22 -2.05 -18.32 24.02
N GLY A 23 -2.12 -17.36 24.95
CA GLY A 23 -1.47 -17.44 26.27
C GLY A 23 0.02 -17.10 26.26
N TYR A 24 0.50 -16.29 25.31
CA TYR A 24 1.87 -15.76 25.35
C TYR A 24 2.00 -14.63 26.37
N ASP A 25 3.15 -14.59 27.05
CA ASP A 25 3.55 -13.49 27.92
C ASP A 25 4.26 -12.42 27.07
N ILE A 26 3.57 -11.34 26.71
CA ILE A 26 4.15 -10.28 25.89
C ILE A 26 4.91 -9.31 26.80
N ALA A 27 6.24 -9.43 26.82
CA ALA A 27 7.11 -8.60 27.64
C ALA A 27 7.15 -7.14 27.16
N ALA A 28 7.04 -6.94 25.85
CA ALA A 28 7.11 -5.61 25.24
C ALA A 28 6.62 -5.62 23.78
N ILE A 29 6.17 -4.45 23.33
CA ILE A 29 5.82 -4.19 21.95
C ILE A 29 6.68 -3.04 21.41
N PHE A 30 7.26 -3.24 20.23
CA PHE A 30 7.90 -2.21 19.42
C PHE A 30 7.00 -1.84 18.26
N THR A 31 6.70 -0.55 18.10
CA THR A 31 5.81 -0.05 17.05
C THR A 31 6.44 1.13 16.31
N HIS A 32 5.69 1.77 15.43
CA HIS A 32 6.09 3.02 14.79
C HIS A 32 5.27 4.18 15.33
N PRO A 33 5.85 5.39 15.40
CA PRO A 33 5.05 6.60 15.64
C PRO A 33 4.12 6.81 14.44
N ASP A 34 2.94 7.33 14.72
CA ASP A 34 2.00 7.72 13.67
C ASP A 34 2.61 8.86 12.84
N ASN A 35 2.60 8.71 11.52
CA ASN A 35 3.09 9.74 10.63
C ASN A 35 1.93 10.73 10.32
N PRO A 36 2.05 12.02 10.67
CA PRO A 36 1.01 13.02 10.41
C PRO A 36 0.65 13.17 8.92
N GLY A 37 1.53 12.73 8.01
CA GLY A 37 1.30 12.74 6.56
C GLY A 37 0.56 11.51 6.03
N GLU A 38 0.26 10.51 6.88
CA GLU A 38 -0.50 9.32 6.49
C GLU A 38 -1.95 9.43 6.96
N ASN A 39 -2.86 8.85 6.18
CA ASN A 39 -4.24 8.70 6.60
C ASN A 39 -4.34 7.56 7.63
N HIS A 40 -4.71 7.88 8.87
CA HIS A 40 -4.83 6.92 9.97
C HIS A 40 -6.23 6.30 9.99
N PHE A 41 -6.44 5.25 9.22
CA PHE A 41 -7.70 4.51 9.13
C PHE A 41 -7.68 3.18 9.88
N PHE A 42 -6.59 2.86 10.55
CA PHE A 42 -6.29 1.56 11.17
C PHE A 42 -6.18 1.65 12.69
N GLY A 43 -6.23 0.48 13.34
CA GLY A 43 -6.09 0.33 14.78
C GLY A 43 -4.71 0.76 15.29
N SER A 44 -4.68 1.35 16.47
CA SER A 44 -3.45 1.78 17.14
C SER A 44 -2.89 0.67 18.01
N VAL A 45 -1.70 0.17 17.65
CA VAL A 45 -0.94 -0.80 18.45
C VAL A 45 -0.58 -0.21 19.81
N ALA A 46 -0.21 1.08 19.88
CA ALA A 46 0.11 1.75 21.14
C ALA A 46 -1.11 1.81 22.09
N ARG A 47 -2.30 2.05 21.55
CA ARG A 47 -3.53 2.05 22.33
C ARG A 47 -3.84 0.64 22.86
N LEU A 48 -3.78 -0.38 22.01
CA LEU A 48 -3.99 -1.77 22.40
C LEU A 48 -2.99 -2.19 23.49
N ALA A 49 -1.71 -1.84 23.35
CA ALA A 49 -0.69 -2.11 24.34
C ALA A 49 -1.02 -1.46 25.69
N ALA A 50 -1.46 -0.19 25.70
CA ALA A 50 -1.86 0.52 26.91
C ALA A 50 -3.09 -0.12 27.60
N GLU A 51 -4.08 -0.53 26.83
CA GLU A 51 -5.29 -1.22 27.33
C GLU A 51 -4.94 -2.58 28.00
N GLN A 52 -3.88 -3.24 27.52
CA GLN A 52 -3.38 -4.52 28.07
C GLN A 52 -2.27 -4.33 29.13
N GLY A 53 -1.86 -3.11 29.44
CA GLY A 53 -0.78 -2.80 30.37
C GLY A 53 0.61 -3.29 29.90
N ILE A 54 0.80 -3.46 28.59
CA ILE A 54 2.04 -3.93 27.98
C ILE A 54 2.94 -2.74 27.64
N PRO A 55 4.23 -2.75 28.04
CA PRO A 55 5.19 -1.71 27.66
C PRO A 55 5.29 -1.58 26.12
N VAL A 56 5.25 -0.34 25.61
CA VAL A 56 5.35 -0.06 24.18
C VAL A 56 6.38 1.02 23.91
N TRP A 57 7.20 0.81 22.86
CA TRP A 57 8.20 1.76 22.38
C TRP A 57 8.10 1.94 20.86
N ALA A 58 8.44 3.13 20.40
CA ALA A 58 8.44 3.49 18.98
C ALA A 58 9.81 4.10 18.59
N PRO A 59 10.89 3.31 18.60
CA PRO A 59 12.21 3.80 18.23
C PRO A 59 12.29 4.14 16.75
N GLU A 60 13.08 5.14 16.39
CA GLU A 60 13.40 5.43 14.99
C GLU A 60 14.20 4.28 14.35
N ASP A 61 15.21 3.79 15.08
CA ASP A 61 15.99 2.59 14.72
C ASP A 61 16.01 1.59 15.87
N VAL A 62 15.31 0.47 15.70
CA VAL A 62 15.28 -0.61 16.69
C VAL A 62 16.59 -1.39 16.76
N ASN A 63 17.42 -1.32 15.73
CA ASN A 63 18.74 -1.99 15.71
C ASN A 63 19.83 -1.18 16.45
N HIS A 64 19.49 -0.02 17.00
CA HIS A 64 20.43 0.73 17.83
C HIS A 64 20.81 -0.08 19.08
N PRO A 65 22.10 -0.11 19.51
CA PRO A 65 22.58 -0.93 20.61
C PRO A 65 21.78 -0.83 21.92
N LEU A 66 21.25 0.35 22.22
CA LEU A 66 20.37 0.58 23.37
C LEU A 66 19.14 -0.34 23.37
N TRP A 67 18.50 -0.48 22.22
CA TRP A 67 17.29 -1.30 22.11
C TRP A 67 17.59 -2.79 22.04
N ILE A 68 18.70 -3.15 21.40
CA ILE A 68 19.19 -4.55 21.39
C ILE A 68 19.45 -5.01 22.82
N GLU A 69 20.16 -4.19 23.63
CA GLU A 69 20.43 -4.52 25.04
C GLU A 69 19.15 -4.61 25.86
N ARG A 70 18.20 -3.69 25.64
CA ARG A 70 16.92 -3.71 26.31
C ARG A 70 16.11 -4.97 25.98
N ILE A 71 16.08 -5.42 24.72
CA ILE A 71 15.43 -6.66 24.30
C ILE A 71 16.15 -7.86 24.95
N ARG A 72 17.49 -7.85 24.99
CA ARG A 72 18.30 -8.90 25.62
C ARG A 72 17.98 -9.05 27.12
N GLU A 73 17.85 -7.93 27.85
CA GLU A 73 17.47 -7.92 29.27
C GLU A 73 16.10 -8.53 29.52
N MET A 74 15.17 -8.42 28.59
CA MET A 74 13.85 -9.04 28.68
C MET A 74 13.89 -10.56 28.59
N LYS A 75 14.97 -11.13 28.03
CA LYS A 75 15.15 -12.58 27.80
C LYS A 75 13.96 -13.21 27.10
N PRO A 76 13.62 -12.77 25.87
CA PRO A 76 12.50 -13.35 25.14
C PRO A 76 12.78 -14.78 24.75
N ASP A 77 11.77 -15.65 24.82
CA ASP A 77 11.83 -17.00 24.27
C ASP A 77 11.65 -16.95 22.74
N VAL A 78 10.85 -16.00 22.24
CA VAL A 78 10.42 -15.89 20.84
C VAL A 78 10.19 -14.43 20.46
N LEU A 79 10.41 -14.11 19.18
CA LEU A 79 10.09 -12.82 18.59
C LEU A 79 8.98 -12.96 17.55
N PHE A 80 8.08 -11.98 17.48
CA PHE A 80 7.07 -11.88 16.44
C PHE A 80 7.09 -10.53 15.75
N SER A 81 6.90 -10.53 14.44
CA SER A 81 6.75 -9.34 13.61
C SER A 81 5.42 -9.38 12.87
N PHE A 82 4.60 -8.33 13.01
CA PHE A 82 3.30 -8.16 12.38
C PHE A 82 3.21 -6.80 11.72
N TYR A 83 3.48 -6.71 10.43
CA TYR A 83 3.46 -5.46 9.65
C TYR A 83 4.45 -4.40 10.15
N TYR A 84 5.50 -4.80 10.87
CA TYR A 84 6.56 -3.88 11.26
C TYR A 84 7.38 -3.47 10.04
N ARG A 85 7.64 -2.16 9.88
CA ARG A 85 8.17 -1.59 8.62
C ARG A 85 9.69 -1.65 8.50
N ASN A 86 10.40 -1.82 9.62
CA ASN A 86 11.87 -1.86 9.66
C ASN A 86 12.36 -3.31 9.69
N LEU A 87 13.53 -3.54 9.09
CA LEU A 87 14.20 -4.83 9.19
C LEU A 87 14.79 -4.99 10.60
N LEU A 88 14.69 -6.18 11.15
CA LEU A 88 15.39 -6.58 12.37
C LEU A 88 16.74 -7.17 11.99
N GLY A 89 17.82 -6.65 12.58
CA GLY A 89 19.17 -7.14 12.37
C GLY A 89 19.42 -8.51 13.03
N ASP A 90 20.46 -9.20 12.58
CA ASP A 90 20.84 -10.51 13.08
C ASP A 90 21.02 -10.56 14.60
N GLU A 91 21.54 -9.49 15.21
CA GLU A 91 21.70 -9.41 16.66
C GLU A 91 20.35 -9.54 17.39
N ILE A 92 19.28 -8.88 16.89
CA ILE A 92 17.94 -9.00 17.46
C ILE A 92 17.38 -10.41 17.20
N LEU A 93 17.45 -10.89 15.94
CA LEU A 93 16.89 -12.20 15.56
C LEU A 93 17.48 -13.34 16.40
N ASN A 94 18.74 -13.23 16.81
CA ASN A 94 19.44 -14.25 17.60
C ASN A 94 19.20 -14.14 19.12
N LEU A 95 18.45 -13.15 19.61
CA LEU A 95 18.17 -13.00 21.04
C LEU A 95 17.18 -14.04 21.57
N ALA A 96 16.34 -14.60 20.72
CA ALA A 96 15.28 -15.52 21.12
C ALA A 96 15.60 -16.96 20.73
N PRO A 97 15.74 -17.90 21.70
CA PRO A 97 16.16 -19.28 21.42
C PRO A 97 15.13 -20.09 20.63
N LYS A 98 13.85 -19.70 20.66
CA LYS A 98 12.80 -20.31 19.83
C LYS A 98 12.70 -19.69 18.44
N GLY A 99 13.48 -18.63 18.17
CA GLY A 99 13.58 -17.91 16.91
C GLY A 99 12.60 -16.75 16.78
N ALA A 100 12.55 -16.21 15.57
CA ALA A 100 11.74 -15.07 15.21
C ALA A 100 10.79 -15.43 14.07
N PHE A 101 9.55 -14.93 14.12
CA PHE A 101 8.52 -15.20 13.13
C PHE A 101 7.93 -13.90 12.60
N ASN A 102 7.61 -13.88 11.31
CA ASN A 102 6.93 -12.75 10.67
C ASN A 102 5.65 -13.21 9.98
N LEU A 103 4.59 -12.42 10.12
CA LEU A 103 3.37 -12.59 9.35
C LEU A 103 3.42 -11.66 8.14
N HIS A 104 3.58 -12.25 6.97
CA HIS A 104 3.67 -11.53 5.70
C HIS A 104 2.34 -11.58 4.94
N GLY A 105 1.97 -10.47 4.28
CA GLY A 105 0.67 -10.28 3.62
C GLY A 105 0.63 -10.81 2.18
N SER A 106 1.25 -11.95 1.89
CA SER A 106 1.14 -12.67 0.63
C SER A 106 1.29 -14.17 0.83
N LEU A 107 1.04 -14.96 -0.22
CA LEU A 107 1.41 -16.37 -0.29
C LEU A 107 2.88 -16.50 -0.72
N LEU A 108 3.79 -16.55 0.26
CA LEU A 108 5.21 -16.77 -0.01
C LEU A 108 5.43 -18.11 -0.74
N PRO A 109 6.39 -18.17 -1.66
CA PRO A 109 7.50 -17.23 -1.91
C PRO A 109 7.17 -16.05 -2.84
N LYS A 110 5.92 -15.92 -3.32
CA LYS A 110 5.52 -14.79 -4.16
C LYS A 110 5.34 -13.51 -3.35
N TYR A 111 5.64 -12.36 -3.96
CA TYR A 111 5.42 -11.02 -3.37
C TYR A 111 6.17 -10.79 -2.06
N ARG A 112 7.43 -11.23 -1.96
CA ARG A 112 8.34 -10.81 -0.87
C ARG A 112 8.56 -9.31 -0.94
N GLY A 113 8.79 -8.66 0.20
CA GLY A 113 9.09 -7.24 0.29
C GLY A 113 7.92 -6.38 0.74
N ARG A 114 7.73 -5.20 0.14
CA ARG A 114 6.84 -4.17 0.67
C ARG A 114 5.53 -4.04 -0.09
N ALA A 115 4.46 -3.71 0.64
CA ALA A 115 3.12 -3.44 0.10
C ALA A 115 2.55 -4.57 -0.79
N PRO A 116 2.69 -5.87 -0.43
CA PRO A 116 2.23 -6.98 -1.26
C PRO A 116 0.73 -6.88 -1.59
N LEU A 117 -0.10 -6.45 -0.65
CA LEU A 117 -1.54 -6.22 -0.83
C LEU A 117 -1.85 -5.33 -2.04
N ASN A 118 -1.14 -4.21 -2.19
CA ASN A 118 -1.37 -3.32 -3.32
C ASN A 118 -0.86 -3.95 -4.63
N TRP A 119 0.28 -4.63 -4.59
CA TRP A 119 0.90 -5.23 -5.77
C TRP A 119 0.09 -6.39 -6.34
N VAL A 120 -0.53 -7.23 -5.52
CA VAL A 120 -1.39 -8.32 -6.03
C VAL A 120 -2.62 -7.77 -6.77
N LEU A 121 -3.17 -6.63 -6.31
CA LEU A 121 -4.27 -5.95 -6.99
C LEU A 121 -3.79 -5.28 -8.30
N VAL A 122 -2.66 -4.58 -8.30
CA VAL A 122 -2.07 -3.96 -9.50
C VAL A 122 -1.82 -5.03 -10.57
N ASN A 123 -1.30 -6.19 -10.17
CA ASN A 123 -0.99 -7.29 -11.09
C ASN A 123 -2.22 -8.11 -11.51
N GLY A 124 -3.40 -7.82 -10.93
CA GLY A 124 -4.63 -8.51 -11.30
C GLY A 124 -4.69 -9.96 -10.84
N GLU A 125 -4.03 -10.30 -9.74
CA GLU A 125 -4.09 -11.64 -9.17
C GLU A 125 -5.53 -11.96 -8.73
N SER A 126 -5.90 -13.23 -8.84
CA SER A 126 -7.20 -13.76 -8.39
C SER A 126 -7.16 -14.34 -6.97
N GLU A 127 -5.95 -14.52 -6.42
CA GLU A 127 -5.71 -15.05 -5.10
C GLU A 127 -4.48 -14.40 -4.47
N THR A 128 -4.52 -14.26 -3.16
CA THR A 128 -3.38 -13.91 -2.31
C THR A 128 -3.53 -14.62 -0.96
N GLY A 129 -2.89 -14.12 0.10
CA GLY A 129 -3.07 -14.69 1.43
C GLY A 129 -2.15 -14.08 2.46
N VAL A 130 -1.99 -14.79 3.56
CA VAL A 130 -1.05 -14.48 4.61
C VAL A 130 -0.14 -15.68 4.87
N THR A 131 1.12 -15.41 5.19
CA THR A 131 2.12 -16.43 5.49
C THR A 131 2.81 -16.11 6.81
N LEU A 132 2.73 -17.02 7.78
CA LEU A 132 3.61 -17.02 8.96
C LEU A 132 4.87 -17.80 8.60
N HIS A 133 6.03 -17.16 8.73
CA HIS A 133 7.31 -17.74 8.36
C HIS A 133 8.41 -17.39 9.37
N ARG A 134 9.51 -18.15 9.37
CA ARG A 134 10.73 -17.83 10.11
C ARG A 134 11.36 -16.55 9.56
N MET A 135 11.84 -15.71 10.45
CA MET A 135 12.68 -14.58 10.08
C MET A 135 14.13 -15.02 9.97
N VAL A 136 14.75 -14.66 8.88
CA VAL A 136 16.18 -14.84 8.59
C VAL A 136 16.71 -13.51 8.06
N ASN A 137 18.03 -13.36 7.91
CA ASN A 137 18.63 -12.09 7.50
C ASN A 137 18.22 -11.65 6.08
N ARG A 138 17.73 -12.57 5.25
CA ARG A 138 17.11 -12.24 3.97
C ARG A 138 15.60 -12.07 4.16
N ALA A 139 15.10 -10.87 3.86
CA ALA A 139 13.69 -10.53 4.05
C ALA A 139 12.75 -11.55 3.39
N ASP A 140 11.74 -11.99 4.16
CA ASP A 140 10.65 -12.88 3.77
C ASP A 140 11.10 -14.22 3.14
N ALA A 141 12.32 -14.69 3.44
CA ALA A 141 12.93 -15.86 2.80
C ALA A 141 13.01 -17.11 3.68
N GLY A 142 12.68 -17.02 4.96
CA GLY A 142 12.73 -18.14 5.89
C GLY A 142 11.58 -19.13 5.72
N ASP A 143 11.71 -20.28 6.38
CA ASP A 143 10.80 -21.40 6.25
C ASP A 143 9.35 -21.05 6.62
N ILE A 144 8.41 -21.57 5.86
CA ILE A 144 6.98 -21.35 6.06
C ILE A 144 6.48 -22.23 7.20
N VAL A 145 5.86 -21.59 8.20
CA VAL A 145 5.18 -22.26 9.32
C VAL A 145 3.73 -22.58 8.95
N ALA A 146 3.03 -21.59 8.40
CA ALA A 146 1.63 -21.74 7.98
C ALA A 146 1.27 -20.72 6.91
N GLN A 147 0.27 -21.06 6.09
CA GLN A 147 -0.31 -20.17 5.08
C GLN A 147 -1.83 -20.26 5.08
N GLN A 148 -2.47 -19.14 4.77
CA GLN A 148 -3.91 -19.07 4.55
C GLN A 148 -4.18 -18.29 3.28
N ALA A 149 -4.80 -18.94 2.29
CA ALA A 149 -5.17 -18.32 1.02
C ALA A 149 -6.43 -17.45 1.16
N VAL A 150 -6.51 -16.42 0.34
CA VAL A 150 -7.62 -15.46 0.28
C VAL A 150 -7.94 -15.16 -1.19
N ALA A 151 -9.15 -15.44 -1.62
CA ALA A 151 -9.62 -15.10 -2.96
C ALA A 151 -9.79 -13.59 -3.12
N ILE A 152 -9.32 -13.06 -4.25
CA ILE A 152 -9.48 -11.67 -4.67
C ILE A 152 -10.67 -11.60 -5.64
N GLY A 153 -11.77 -10.99 -5.21
CA GLY A 153 -12.94 -10.78 -6.04
C GLY A 153 -12.76 -9.61 -7.03
N ALA A 154 -13.59 -9.58 -8.05
CA ALA A 154 -13.56 -8.52 -9.07
C ALA A 154 -13.80 -7.11 -8.47
N ASP A 155 -14.62 -7.02 -7.44
CA ASP A 155 -14.96 -5.77 -6.74
C ASP A 155 -14.04 -5.45 -5.55
N ASP A 156 -13.05 -6.30 -5.27
CA ASP A 156 -12.12 -6.03 -4.16
C ASP A 156 -11.22 -4.84 -4.48
N ALA A 157 -11.24 -3.87 -3.59
CA ALA A 157 -10.27 -2.79 -3.52
C ALA A 157 -9.30 -3.04 -2.34
N ALA A 158 -8.27 -2.21 -2.22
CA ALA A 158 -7.23 -2.39 -1.20
C ALA A 158 -7.81 -2.54 0.23
N LEU A 159 -8.82 -1.74 0.60
CA LEU A 159 -9.41 -1.81 1.94
C LEU A 159 -10.22 -3.10 2.18
N THR A 160 -10.98 -3.57 1.19
CA THR A 160 -11.75 -4.83 1.32
C THR A 160 -10.82 -6.02 1.39
N LEU A 161 -9.78 -6.05 0.57
CA LEU A 161 -8.75 -7.08 0.61
C LEU A 161 -7.97 -7.07 1.93
N HIS A 162 -7.64 -5.87 2.45
CA HIS A 162 -6.98 -5.73 3.76
C HIS A 162 -7.80 -6.38 4.87
N ARG A 163 -9.11 -6.13 4.91
CA ARG A 163 -10.00 -6.75 5.91
C ARG A 163 -10.05 -8.28 5.79
N LYS A 164 -10.07 -8.80 4.56
CA LYS A 164 -10.01 -10.26 4.31
C LYS A 164 -8.69 -10.85 4.80
N LEU A 165 -7.57 -10.16 4.56
CA LEU A 165 -6.25 -10.60 5.04
C LEU A 165 -6.15 -10.58 6.57
N CYS A 166 -6.72 -9.58 7.25
CA CYS A 166 -6.78 -9.56 8.71
C CYS A 166 -7.60 -10.74 9.27
N ALA A 167 -8.75 -11.06 8.66
CA ALA A 167 -9.54 -12.23 9.04
C ALA A 167 -8.77 -13.55 8.82
N ALA A 168 -8.13 -13.71 7.67
CA ALA A 168 -7.29 -14.87 7.37
C ALA A 168 -6.09 -14.98 8.33
N ALA A 169 -5.51 -13.84 8.74
CA ALA A 169 -4.45 -13.80 9.75
C ALA A 169 -4.95 -14.31 11.10
N THR A 170 -6.14 -13.91 11.54
CA THR A 170 -6.74 -14.42 12.79
C THR A 170 -6.90 -15.94 12.75
N GLU A 171 -7.45 -16.48 11.67
CA GLU A 171 -7.60 -17.93 11.50
C GLU A 171 -6.26 -18.66 11.47
N LEU A 172 -5.29 -18.14 10.72
CA LEU A 172 -3.97 -18.75 10.62
C LEU A 172 -3.27 -18.77 11.97
N LEU A 173 -3.25 -17.62 12.66
CA LEU A 173 -2.56 -17.47 13.95
C LEU A 173 -3.22 -18.30 15.05
N SER A 174 -4.55 -18.46 15.08
CA SER A 174 -5.25 -19.29 16.06
C SER A 174 -4.79 -20.77 16.01
N ARG A 175 -4.33 -21.24 14.86
CA ARG A 175 -3.82 -22.62 14.67
C ARG A 175 -2.29 -22.70 14.86
N ALA A 176 -1.57 -21.70 14.34
CA ALA A 176 -0.11 -21.74 14.31
C ALA A 176 0.53 -21.40 15.66
N LEU A 177 -0.01 -20.42 16.40
CA LEU A 177 0.58 -19.99 17.66
C LEU A 177 0.59 -21.07 18.76
N PRO A 178 -0.49 -21.86 18.97
CA PRO A 178 -0.44 -23.00 19.88
C PRO A 178 0.61 -24.05 19.49
N ALA A 179 0.79 -24.33 18.19
CA ALA A 179 1.80 -25.25 17.70
C ALA A 179 3.23 -24.76 17.95
N ILE A 180 3.48 -23.44 17.77
CA ILE A 180 4.77 -22.83 18.12
C ILE A 180 5.02 -22.94 19.63
N LEU A 181 4.00 -22.67 20.45
CA LEU A 181 4.08 -22.77 21.91
C LEU A 181 4.46 -24.18 22.36
N ALA A 182 3.85 -25.18 21.73
CA ALA A 182 4.10 -26.61 21.99
C ALA A 182 5.39 -27.14 21.34
N GLY A 183 6.02 -26.41 20.43
CA GLY A 183 7.19 -26.86 19.68
C GLY A 183 6.88 -27.95 18.65
N THR A 184 5.67 -27.98 18.11
CA THR A 184 5.16 -29.01 17.19
C THR A 184 4.89 -28.46 15.77
N THR A 185 5.54 -27.37 15.40
CA THR A 185 5.41 -26.77 14.06
C THR A 185 6.05 -27.67 13.00
N ASP A 186 5.35 -27.85 11.87
CA ASP A 186 5.89 -28.47 10.67
C ASP A 186 6.32 -27.34 9.70
N GLU A 187 7.60 -27.01 9.73
CA GLU A 187 8.17 -25.92 8.96
C GLU A 187 8.70 -26.44 7.61
N ARG A 188 8.35 -25.75 6.54
CA ARG A 188 8.76 -26.13 5.19
C ARG A 188 9.61 -25.06 4.52
N PRO A 189 10.74 -25.42 3.88
CA PRO A 189 11.53 -24.47 3.08
C PRO A 189 10.71 -23.86 1.97
N GLN A 190 11.00 -22.60 1.65
CA GLN A 190 10.41 -21.94 0.48
C GLN A 190 11.12 -22.39 -0.80
N ASP A 191 10.37 -22.61 -1.89
CA ASP A 191 10.95 -22.74 -3.22
C ASP A 191 11.41 -21.37 -3.72
N HIS A 192 12.69 -21.08 -3.56
CA HIS A 192 13.29 -19.79 -3.95
C HIS A 192 13.24 -19.52 -5.46
N SER A 193 13.04 -20.54 -6.29
CA SER A 193 12.92 -20.38 -7.75
C SER A 193 11.59 -19.70 -8.13
N GLN A 194 10.57 -19.79 -7.27
CA GLN A 194 9.25 -19.19 -7.46
C GLN A 194 9.14 -17.81 -6.79
N ALA A 195 10.22 -17.33 -6.15
CA ALA A 195 10.16 -16.08 -5.40
C ALA A 195 10.04 -14.86 -6.32
N THR A 196 9.08 -13.99 -6.01
CA THR A 196 8.98 -12.66 -6.61
C THR A 196 9.16 -11.59 -5.54
N TYR A 197 9.64 -10.41 -5.95
CA TYR A 197 9.96 -9.31 -5.03
C TYR A 197 9.24 -8.05 -5.45
N VAL A 198 8.70 -7.33 -4.47
CA VAL A 198 7.97 -6.08 -4.67
C VAL A 198 8.52 -4.98 -3.77
N GLY A 199 8.54 -3.75 -4.32
CA GLY A 199 9.08 -2.60 -3.67
C GLY A 199 8.03 -1.76 -2.93
N ARG A 200 8.52 -0.73 -2.24
CA ARG A 200 7.67 0.32 -1.66
C ARG A 200 6.91 1.04 -2.78
N ARG A 201 5.67 1.40 -2.50
CA ARG A 201 4.88 2.29 -3.36
C ARG A 201 4.87 3.71 -2.81
N THR A 202 4.78 4.66 -3.72
CA THR A 202 4.64 6.10 -3.46
C THR A 202 3.33 6.61 -4.04
N PRO A 203 2.82 7.78 -3.66
CA PRO A 203 1.64 8.36 -4.29
C PRO A 203 1.77 8.52 -5.82
N GLU A 204 2.98 8.76 -6.34
CA GLU A 204 3.25 8.88 -7.77
C GLU A 204 3.00 7.59 -8.56
N ASP A 205 3.11 6.43 -7.92
CA ASP A 205 2.79 5.14 -8.52
C ASP A 205 1.30 4.95 -8.80
N GLY A 206 0.44 5.86 -8.32
CA GLY A 206 -0.99 5.92 -8.61
C GLY A 206 -1.34 6.65 -9.90
N ARG A 207 -0.36 7.11 -10.67
CA ARG A 207 -0.57 7.85 -11.92
C ARG A 207 -1.18 6.96 -13.00
N LEU A 208 -2.31 7.40 -13.57
CA LEU A 208 -2.99 6.71 -14.67
C LEU A 208 -2.26 7.00 -15.99
N ASP A 209 -1.76 5.96 -16.63
CA ASP A 209 -1.21 6.03 -17.99
C ASP A 209 -2.24 5.46 -18.98
N TRP A 210 -2.93 6.32 -19.67
CA TRP A 210 -4.03 5.97 -20.58
C TRP A 210 -3.58 5.10 -21.76
N GLU A 211 -2.26 5.03 -22.06
CA GLU A 211 -1.67 4.14 -23.05
C GLU A 211 -1.62 2.66 -22.59
N LEU A 212 -2.10 2.37 -21.38
CA LEU A 212 -2.22 1.01 -20.84
C LEU A 212 -3.64 0.45 -21.05
N PRO A 213 -3.81 -0.89 -21.01
CA PRO A 213 -5.13 -1.53 -21.08
C PRO A 213 -6.07 -1.06 -19.97
N ALA A 214 -7.37 -0.98 -20.28
CA ALA A 214 -8.38 -0.55 -19.33
C ALA A 214 -8.40 -1.40 -18.05
N GLN A 215 -8.17 -2.71 -18.17
CA GLN A 215 -8.09 -3.62 -17.01
C GLN A 215 -6.89 -3.30 -16.10
N THR A 216 -5.74 -2.96 -16.69
CA THR A 216 -4.54 -2.55 -15.93
C THR A 216 -4.81 -1.28 -15.13
N LEU A 217 -5.47 -0.29 -15.74
CA LEU A 217 -5.83 0.94 -15.06
C LEU A 217 -6.90 0.72 -13.98
N HIS A 218 -7.88 -0.14 -14.24
CA HIS A 218 -8.86 -0.53 -13.22
C HIS A 218 -8.20 -1.21 -12.01
N ASN A 219 -7.26 -2.11 -12.26
CA ASN A 219 -6.48 -2.78 -11.22
C ASN A 219 -5.68 -1.76 -10.39
N LEU A 220 -5.07 -0.76 -11.05
CA LEU A 220 -4.37 0.32 -10.35
C LEU A 220 -5.33 1.13 -9.48
N VAL A 221 -6.51 1.53 -10.02
CA VAL A 221 -7.51 2.29 -9.25
C VAL A 221 -7.90 1.53 -7.98
N ARG A 222 -8.30 0.25 -8.09
CA ARG A 222 -8.73 -0.53 -6.92
C ARG A 222 -7.59 -0.83 -5.93
N ALA A 223 -6.34 -0.86 -6.40
CA ALA A 223 -5.16 -1.10 -5.58
C ALA A 223 -4.77 0.09 -4.69
N VAL A 224 -5.14 1.31 -5.07
CA VAL A 224 -4.75 2.53 -4.36
C VAL A 224 -5.95 3.41 -3.97
N SER A 225 -7.18 2.86 -4.06
CA SER A 225 -8.41 3.53 -3.64
C SER A 225 -8.40 3.89 -2.15
N ASP A 226 -9.30 4.78 -1.75
CA ASP A 226 -9.43 5.22 -0.35
C ASP A 226 -9.35 4.04 0.63
N PRO A 227 -8.56 4.15 1.69
CA PRO A 227 -7.86 5.30 2.26
C PRO A 227 -6.42 5.54 1.74
N TRP A 228 -5.98 4.82 0.71
CA TRP A 228 -4.70 5.10 0.04
C TRP A 228 -4.81 6.38 -0.80
N PRO A 229 -3.67 6.91 -1.33
CA PRO A 229 -3.64 8.22 -2.01
C PRO A 229 -4.51 8.37 -3.26
N GLY A 230 -5.03 7.28 -3.83
CA GLY A 230 -5.85 7.28 -5.03
C GLY A 230 -5.05 7.20 -6.33
N ALA A 231 -5.69 6.67 -7.38
CA ALA A 231 -5.18 6.78 -8.74
C ALA A 231 -5.49 8.17 -9.28
N PHE A 232 -4.62 8.75 -10.12
CA PHE A 232 -4.79 10.12 -10.56
C PHE A 232 -4.39 10.36 -12.01
N GLY A 233 -4.99 11.40 -12.62
CA GLY A 233 -4.69 11.93 -13.95
C GLY A 233 -4.81 13.43 -13.97
N TYR A 234 -4.72 14.01 -15.18
CA TYR A 234 -4.78 15.45 -15.40
C TYR A 234 -5.73 15.84 -16.52
N ALA A 235 -6.58 16.83 -16.26
CA ALA A 235 -7.35 17.55 -17.25
C ALA A 235 -6.68 18.91 -17.48
N GLY A 236 -5.85 19.02 -18.53
CA GLY A 236 -4.93 20.15 -18.68
C GLY A 236 -3.93 20.20 -17.53
N ALA A 237 -3.93 21.28 -16.74
CA ALA A 237 -3.09 21.44 -15.56
C ALA A 237 -3.76 20.91 -14.27
N ASN A 238 -5.05 20.61 -14.31
CA ASN A 238 -5.82 20.25 -13.12
C ASN A 238 -5.70 18.75 -12.81
N LYS A 239 -5.10 18.41 -11.67
CA LYS A 239 -5.05 17.05 -11.16
C LYS A 239 -6.44 16.63 -10.68
N PHE A 240 -6.80 15.38 -10.97
CA PHE A 240 -7.98 14.73 -10.40
C PHE A 240 -7.64 13.33 -9.93
N ILE A 241 -8.40 12.82 -8.96
CA ILE A 241 -8.23 11.51 -8.35
C ILE A 241 -9.42 10.63 -8.74
N VAL A 242 -9.14 9.37 -9.03
CA VAL A 242 -10.13 8.34 -9.33
C VAL A 242 -10.17 7.34 -8.19
N TRP A 243 -11.35 7.22 -7.57
CA TRP A 243 -11.56 6.31 -6.43
C TRP A 243 -12.19 4.98 -6.84
N LYS A 244 -13.08 5.03 -7.82
CA LYS A 244 -13.75 3.83 -8.33
C LYS A 244 -13.89 3.92 -9.84
N SER A 245 -13.63 2.81 -10.52
CA SER A 245 -13.74 2.69 -11.97
C SER A 245 -14.44 1.41 -12.36
N ARG A 246 -14.80 1.31 -13.63
CA ARG A 246 -15.32 0.11 -14.28
C ARG A 246 -14.72 -0.01 -15.67
N VAL A 247 -14.35 -1.21 -16.07
CA VAL A 247 -13.87 -1.48 -17.43
C VAL A 247 -15.08 -1.54 -18.39
N ARG A 248 -14.91 -0.96 -19.58
CA ARG A 248 -15.90 -0.94 -20.65
C ARG A 248 -15.26 -1.46 -21.93
N HIS A 249 -15.86 -2.49 -22.52
CA HIS A 249 -15.44 -3.08 -23.81
C HIS A 249 -16.45 -2.88 -24.92
N ASP A 250 -17.60 -2.28 -24.61
CA ASP A 250 -18.75 -2.07 -25.48
C ASP A 250 -18.71 -0.77 -26.30
N LEU A 251 -17.54 -0.11 -26.33
CA LEU A 251 -17.36 1.18 -26.95
C LEU A 251 -16.36 1.12 -28.11
N PRO A 252 -16.51 1.99 -29.14
CA PRO A 252 -15.59 2.04 -30.26
C PRO A 252 -14.18 2.45 -29.78
N ALA A 253 -13.16 1.91 -30.44
CA ALA A 253 -11.78 2.29 -30.19
C ALA A 253 -11.56 3.79 -30.51
N ALA A 254 -10.81 4.45 -29.63
CA ALA A 254 -10.41 5.85 -29.77
C ALA A 254 -8.98 6.05 -29.26
N LYS A 255 -8.41 7.20 -29.56
CA LYS A 255 -7.07 7.52 -29.04
C LYS A 255 -7.07 7.50 -27.51
N PRO A 256 -6.12 6.82 -26.86
CA PRO A 256 -6.00 6.81 -25.41
C PRO A 256 -6.03 8.21 -24.79
N GLY A 257 -6.71 8.32 -23.64
CA GLY A 257 -6.96 9.61 -22.97
C GLY A 257 -8.12 10.43 -23.53
N THR A 258 -8.76 10.00 -24.63
CA THR A 258 -9.94 10.71 -25.18
C THR A 258 -11.16 10.46 -24.28
N VAL A 259 -11.84 11.52 -23.88
CA VAL A 259 -13.13 11.49 -23.17
C VAL A 259 -14.22 11.08 -24.16
N LEU A 260 -14.73 9.87 -24.03
CA LEU A 260 -15.78 9.32 -24.92
C LEU A 260 -17.17 9.79 -24.51
N SER A 261 -17.39 9.95 -23.20
CA SER A 261 -18.65 10.41 -22.61
C SER A 261 -18.37 11.16 -21.33
N ILE A 262 -19.23 12.12 -20.99
CA ILE A 262 -19.16 12.87 -19.72
C ILE A 262 -20.23 12.43 -18.70
N ALA A 263 -21.25 11.70 -19.14
CA ALA A 263 -22.32 11.17 -18.28
C ALA A 263 -22.83 9.81 -18.81
N PRO A 264 -22.26 8.68 -18.33
CA PRO A 264 -21.13 8.55 -17.37
C PRO A 264 -19.80 9.05 -17.94
N LEU A 265 -18.86 9.42 -17.04
CA LEU A 265 -17.52 9.82 -17.48
C LEU A 265 -16.72 8.59 -17.92
N ILE A 266 -16.41 8.53 -19.20
CA ILE A 266 -15.71 7.40 -19.82
C ILE A 266 -14.51 7.92 -20.62
N VAL A 267 -13.37 7.26 -20.44
CA VAL A 267 -12.09 7.63 -21.07
C VAL A 267 -11.53 6.44 -21.83
N ALA A 268 -11.12 6.65 -23.06
CA ALA A 268 -10.48 5.64 -23.89
C ALA A 268 -9.12 5.25 -23.32
N CYS A 269 -8.81 3.96 -23.37
CA CYS A 269 -7.54 3.36 -23.00
C CYS A 269 -6.90 2.69 -24.22
N GLN A 270 -5.70 2.07 -24.05
CA GLN A 270 -5.04 1.32 -25.11
C GLN A 270 -5.97 0.26 -25.71
N ASP A 271 -6.70 -0.43 -24.81
CA ASP A 271 -7.72 -1.40 -25.19
C ASP A 271 -8.98 -1.14 -24.33
N GLY A 272 -10.15 -1.01 -24.97
CA GLY A 272 -11.38 -0.64 -24.29
C GLY A 272 -11.38 0.77 -23.70
N ALA A 273 -12.15 0.95 -22.64
CA ALA A 273 -12.28 2.24 -21.97
C ALA A 273 -12.46 2.08 -20.45
N LEU A 274 -12.13 3.12 -19.71
CA LEU A 274 -12.33 3.19 -18.27
C LEU A 274 -13.48 4.13 -17.94
N GLU A 275 -14.56 3.62 -17.36
CA GLU A 275 -15.60 4.42 -16.74
C GLU A 275 -15.11 4.88 -15.36
N ILE A 276 -15.03 6.18 -15.13
CA ILE A 276 -14.75 6.80 -13.84
C ILE A 276 -16.07 6.90 -13.09
N VAL A 277 -16.29 5.99 -12.14
CA VAL A 277 -17.53 5.94 -11.37
C VAL A 277 -17.55 7.02 -10.31
N THR A 278 -16.47 7.13 -9.53
CA THR A 278 -16.30 8.17 -8.51
C THR A 278 -14.87 8.73 -8.54
N GLY A 279 -14.76 9.98 -8.19
CA GLY A 279 -13.48 10.68 -8.12
C GLY A 279 -13.59 12.00 -7.39
N GLN A 280 -12.53 12.81 -7.44
CA GLN A 280 -12.50 14.16 -6.91
C GLN A 280 -11.47 15.01 -7.64
N THR A 281 -11.62 16.34 -7.61
CA THR A 281 -10.54 17.27 -7.95
C THR A 281 -9.50 17.26 -6.84
N GLU A 282 -8.27 17.71 -7.10
CA GLU A 282 -7.15 17.63 -6.15
C GLU A 282 -7.49 18.14 -4.73
N ARG A 283 -8.30 19.20 -4.63
CA ARG A 283 -8.71 19.81 -3.37
C ARG A 283 -10.22 19.72 -3.13
N GLY A 284 -10.91 18.91 -3.94
CA GLY A 284 -12.36 18.79 -3.91
C GLY A 284 -12.86 17.70 -2.97
N VAL A 285 -14.17 17.53 -3.01
CA VAL A 285 -14.88 16.46 -2.31
C VAL A 285 -15.12 15.27 -3.23
N TYR A 286 -15.48 14.15 -2.66
CA TYR A 286 -15.89 12.95 -3.36
C TYR A 286 -17.15 13.21 -4.19
N MET A 287 -17.13 12.81 -5.47
CA MET A 287 -18.25 13.05 -6.40
C MET A 287 -18.38 11.94 -7.44
N GLN A 288 -19.55 11.83 -8.07
CA GLN A 288 -19.79 10.94 -9.20
C GLN A 288 -19.02 11.40 -10.44
N GLY A 289 -18.70 10.45 -11.35
CA GLY A 289 -17.91 10.75 -12.55
C GLY A 289 -18.48 11.89 -13.42
N ALA A 290 -19.81 11.94 -13.59
CA ALA A 290 -20.44 13.05 -14.35
C ALA A 290 -20.23 14.43 -13.68
N GLN A 291 -20.29 14.49 -12.35
CA GLN A 291 -20.01 15.72 -11.60
C GLN A 291 -18.53 16.10 -11.69
N LEU A 292 -17.64 15.09 -11.66
CA LEU A 292 -16.20 15.30 -11.85
C LEU A 292 -15.92 15.86 -13.25
N ALA A 293 -16.56 15.33 -14.30
CA ALA A 293 -16.44 15.86 -15.66
C ALA A 293 -16.84 17.34 -15.74
N GLN A 294 -17.96 17.70 -15.12
CA GLN A 294 -18.42 19.08 -15.03
C GLN A 294 -17.44 19.97 -14.25
N ALA A 295 -16.96 19.54 -13.09
CA ALA A 295 -16.00 20.28 -12.27
C ALA A 295 -14.66 20.53 -12.99
N LEU A 296 -14.25 19.60 -13.86
CA LEU A 296 -13.04 19.70 -14.67
C LEU A 296 -13.27 20.42 -16.02
N GLY A 297 -14.51 20.81 -16.36
CA GLY A 297 -14.86 21.43 -17.63
C GLY A 297 -14.65 20.51 -18.84
N LEU A 298 -14.79 19.19 -18.65
CA LEU A 298 -14.60 18.21 -19.72
C LEU A 298 -15.79 18.19 -20.67
N VAL A 299 -15.49 17.95 -21.94
CA VAL A 299 -16.47 17.70 -23.02
C VAL A 299 -16.07 16.40 -23.73
N SER A 300 -17.02 15.78 -24.43
CA SER A 300 -16.71 14.63 -25.30
C SER A 300 -15.70 15.04 -26.37
N GLY A 301 -14.69 14.20 -26.61
CA GLY A 301 -13.55 14.48 -27.46
C GLY A 301 -12.40 15.23 -26.81
N ALA A 302 -12.56 15.77 -25.59
CA ALA A 302 -11.42 16.31 -24.83
C ALA A 302 -10.39 15.23 -24.55
N VAL A 303 -9.12 15.62 -24.39
CA VAL A 303 -8.03 14.68 -24.07
C VAL A 303 -7.52 14.98 -22.66
N ILE A 304 -7.53 13.96 -21.81
CA ILE A 304 -6.88 13.97 -20.50
C ILE A 304 -5.55 13.23 -20.59
N SER A 305 -4.67 13.47 -19.63
CA SER A 305 -3.29 13.00 -19.72
C SER A 305 -2.78 12.46 -18.37
N SER A 306 -1.69 11.71 -18.42
CA SER A 306 -0.96 11.23 -17.23
C SER A 306 -0.03 12.30 -16.63
N LYS A 307 0.21 13.42 -17.34
CA LYS A 307 1.07 14.51 -16.88
C LYS A 307 0.34 15.85 -17.05
N PRO A 308 0.63 16.85 -16.20
CA PRO A 308 0.01 18.16 -16.37
C PRO A 308 0.44 18.80 -17.70
N VAL A 309 -0.55 19.26 -18.45
CA VAL A 309 -0.30 20.06 -19.65
C VAL A 309 -0.29 21.53 -19.22
N VAL A 310 0.88 22.08 -19.03
CA VAL A 310 1.06 23.50 -18.75
C VAL A 310 1.00 24.24 -20.09
N ALA A 311 0.03 25.12 -20.27
CA ALA A 311 0.01 26.01 -21.42
C ALA A 311 1.31 26.83 -21.38
N ILE A 312 2.19 26.59 -22.34
CA ILE A 312 3.36 27.45 -22.53
C ILE A 312 2.78 28.84 -22.92
N LYS A 313 2.75 29.78 -21.99
CA LYS A 313 2.52 31.18 -22.33
C LYS A 313 3.58 31.51 -23.39
N ARG A 314 3.18 31.65 -24.66
CA ARG A 314 4.07 32.16 -25.68
C ARG A 314 4.57 33.49 -25.15
N ARG A 315 5.84 33.56 -24.80
CA ARG A 315 6.48 34.84 -24.49
C ARG A 315 6.34 35.66 -25.75
N THR A 316 5.56 36.71 -25.67
CA THR A 316 5.49 37.72 -26.76
C THR A 316 6.92 38.27 -26.90
N ARG A 317 7.59 37.92 -27.98
CA ARG A 317 8.88 38.54 -28.28
C ARG A 317 8.57 39.96 -28.78
N VAL A 318 8.89 40.95 -27.96
CA VAL A 318 8.80 42.35 -28.35
C VAL A 318 10.17 42.75 -28.89
N LEU A 319 10.21 43.10 -30.14
CA LEU A 319 11.38 43.74 -30.75
C LEU A 319 11.33 45.24 -30.43
N ILE A 320 12.24 45.68 -29.58
CA ILE A 320 12.37 47.12 -29.27
C ILE A 320 13.45 47.69 -30.18
N LEU A 321 13.04 48.57 -31.09
CA LEU A 321 13.94 49.30 -31.95
C LEU A 321 14.22 50.69 -31.36
N GLY A 322 15.48 51.18 -31.45
CA GLY A 322 15.84 52.49 -30.97
C GLY A 322 16.07 52.59 -29.46
N VAL A 323 16.57 51.53 -28.83
CA VAL A 323 16.84 51.45 -27.38
C VAL A 323 17.67 52.64 -26.86
N ASN A 324 18.56 53.19 -27.67
CA ASN A 324 19.40 54.35 -27.29
C ASN A 324 18.70 55.71 -27.51
N GLY A 325 17.45 55.74 -28.02
CA GLY A 325 16.64 56.94 -28.11
C GLY A 325 15.86 57.22 -26.83
N PHE A 326 15.37 58.44 -26.68
CA PHE A 326 14.63 58.89 -25.49
C PHE A 326 13.41 57.97 -25.18
N ILE A 327 12.69 57.50 -26.19
CA ILE A 327 11.51 56.62 -26.04
C ILE A 327 11.96 55.16 -25.74
N GLY A 328 13.05 54.68 -26.35
CA GLY A 328 13.53 53.32 -26.15
C GLY A 328 14.00 53.04 -24.71
N ASN A 329 14.62 54.02 -24.07
CA ASN A 329 15.09 53.88 -22.67
C ASN A 329 13.96 53.83 -21.63
N HIS A 330 12.73 54.15 -21.99
CA HIS A 330 11.56 54.06 -21.09
C HIS A 330 10.78 52.76 -21.26
N LEU A 331 11.14 51.89 -22.23
CA LEU A 331 10.46 50.64 -22.53
C LEU A 331 11.33 49.40 -22.19
N THR A 332 12.58 49.60 -21.81
CA THR A 332 13.50 48.55 -21.30
C THR A 332 13.57 48.64 -19.77
#